data_7af33fe73e52f54a346a138bcee5f5dd
#
_entry.id   7af33fe73e52f54a346a138bcee5f5dd
#
_cell.length_a   1.000
_cell.length_b   1.000
_cell.length_c   1.000
_cell.angle_alpha   90.00
_cell.angle_beta   90.00
_cell.angle_gamma   90.00
#
_symmetry.space_group_name_H-M   'P 1'
#
loop_
_entity.id
_entity.type
_entity.pdbx_description
1 polymer ?
#
loop_
_entity_poly.entity_id
_entity_poly.type
_entity_poly.pdbx_seq_one_letter_code
_entity_poly.pdbx_strand_id
1 'polypeptide(L)'
;GIAFIGFGVWAHHMFASAISPVAQAGFGLSTMVIAVPTGVKIFNWLGTIWGGKLKLNTPMLFSLGFIGMFVIGGLSGVTHSVVPADTQQTDTYYVVAHFHYVLFGGALFGIFSGLYYWFPKVWGKMYNETLGKIHFWLMLIGFNLTFGPMHWLGLQGQVRRTWVYAEETNLAFWNVVVTVGAFIIALSIIVFMINWIFSKRNGEKAPFDPWDARTIEWTIPSPTPVWNFSKAPVVKSLDDFWHAKYGEDDEGRSVRRDSADQLLQELEEEGLNPSEDIELPNPSYYPIILASGLPFLGYAVIYYSVPLAIVGTLLLLIGGFGWGTEPLEEAIEELEHE
;
A
#
# COMPACT_ATOMS: atom_id res chain seq x y z
N GLY A 1 0.14 14.59 -13.21
CA GLY A 1 1.54 14.99 -13.48
C GLY A 1 2.51 13.81 -13.39
N ILE A 2 2.65 13.16 -12.21
CA ILE A 2 3.65 12.09 -11.96
C ILE A 2 3.54 10.95 -12.98
N ALA A 3 2.35 10.40 -13.20
CA ALA A 3 2.16 9.30 -14.14
C ALA A 3 2.58 9.65 -15.56
N PHE A 4 2.21 10.87 -16.02
CA PHE A 4 2.55 11.34 -17.36
C PHE A 4 4.07 11.56 -17.52
N ILE A 5 4.71 12.26 -16.57
CA ILE A 5 6.16 12.52 -16.61
C ILE A 5 6.93 11.20 -16.47
N GLY A 6 6.40 10.23 -15.69
CA GLY A 6 7.02 8.94 -15.44
C GLY A 6 7.36 8.13 -16.70
N PHE A 7 6.63 8.31 -17.80
CA PHE A 7 6.98 7.69 -19.08
C PHE A 7 8.21 8.29 -19.74
N GLY A 8 8.60 9.53 -19.37
CA GLY A 8 9.73 10.26 -19.96
C GLY A 8 11.03 10.18 -19.16
N VAL A 9 11.18 9.24 -18.20
CA VAL A 9 12.34 9.24 -17.28
C VAL A 9 13.12 7.93 -17.24
N TRP A 10 12.60 6.83 -17.78
CA TRP A 10 13.15 5.47 -17.65
C TRP A 10 14.63 5.34 -17.99
N ALA A 11 15.16 6.16 -18.91
CA ALA A 11 16.57 6.11 -19.30
C ALA A 11 17.54 6.63 -18.24
N HIS A 12 17.05 7.11 -17.07
CA HIS A 12 17.91 7.36 -15.92
C HIS A 12 18.59 6.10 -15.38
N HIS A 13 18.09 4.90 -15.70
CA HIS A 13 18.77 3.65 -15.42
C HIS A 13 19.94 3.34 -16.38
N MET A 14 20.19 4.20 -17.35
CA MET A 14 21.15 3.98 -18.43
C MET A 14 22.24 5.07 -18.49
N PHE A 15 22.37 5.92 -17.47
CA PHE A 15 23.35 7.02 -17.50
C PHE A 15 24.81 6.55 -17.58
N ALA A 16 25.11 5.36 -17.04
CA ALA A 16 26.42 4.74 -17.15
C ALA A 16 26.60 3.89 -18.44
N SER A 17 25.60 3.86 -19.32
CA SER A 17 25.67 3.20 -20.62
C SER A 17 26.10 4.21 -21.72
N ALA A 18 26.29 3.74 -22.94
CA ALA A 18 26.72 4.55 -24.07
C ALA A 18 25.59 5.42 -24.69
N ILE A 19 24.69 5.99 -23.90
CA ILE A 19 23.71 6.96 -24.41
C ILE A 19 24.36 8.34 -24.62
N SER A 20 23.82 9.11 -25.59
CA SER A 20 24.39 10.41 -25.93
C SER A 20 24.30 11.42 -24.79
N PRO A 21 25.22 12.40 -24.69
CA PRO A 21 25.16 13.44 -23.68
C PRO A 21 23.86 14.26 -23.70
N VAL A 22 23.27 14.44 -24.88
CA VAL A 22 21.96 15.12 -25.03
C VAL A 22 20.84 14.29 -24.40
N ALA A 23 20.84 12.97 -24.61
CA ALA A 23 19.88 12.08 -23.96
C ALA A 23 20.09 12.04 -22.44
N GLN A 24 21.34 11.97 -21.95
CA GLN A 24 21.65 12.06 -20.52
C GLN A 24 21.10 13.34 -19.91
N ALA A 25 21.34 14.51 -20.52
CA ALA A 25 20.84 15.79 -20.03
C ALA A 25 19.29 15.84 -20.04
N GLY A 26 18.65 15.37 -21.11
CA GLY A 26 17.20 15.37 -21.26
C GLY A 26 16.53 14.47 -20.21
N PHE A 27 16.98 13.23 -20.06
CA PHE A 27 16.43 12.28 -19.09
C PHE A 27 16.79 12.63 -17.63
N GLY A 28 17.95 13.26 -17.38
CA GLY A 28 18.29 13.79 -16.06
C GLY A 28 17.35 14.91 -15.66
N LEU A 29 17.10 15.86 -16.56
CA LEU A 29 16.17 16.98 -16.31
C LEU A 29 14.73 16.47 -16.09
N SER A 30 14.21 15.61 -16.96
CA SER A 30 12.86 15.07 -16.83
C SER A 30 12.69 14.26 -15.52
N THR A 31 13.72 13.50 -15.13
CA THR A 31 13.74 12.78 -13.85
C THR A 31 13.71 13.76 -12.66
N MET A 32 14.47 14.84 -12.70
CA MET A 32 14.48 15.86 -11.64
C MET A 32 13.12 16.56 -11.51
N VAL A 33 12.43 16.80 -12.61
CA VAL A 33 11.11 17.45 -12.62
C VAL A 33 10.04 16.63 -11.88
N ILE A 34 10.17 15.30 -11.77
CA ILE A 34 9.26 14.45 -10.97
C ILE A 34 9.25 14.86 -9.49
N ALA A 35 10.35 15.44 -8.98
CA ALA A 35 10.40 15.90 -7.60
C ALA A 35 9.34 16.97 -7.29
N VAL A 36 8.95 17.81 -8.27
CA VAL A 36 7.98 18.88 -8.08
C VAL A 36 6.59 18.36 -7.74
N PRO A 37 5.90 17.55 -8.58
CA PRO A 37 4.58 17.04 -8.25
C PRO A 37 4.62 16.06 -7.07
N THR A 38 5.74 15.39 -6.83
CA THR A 38 5.93 14.53 -5.66
C THR A 38 6.01 15.36 -4.38
N GLY A 39 6.76 16.47 -4.40
CA GLY A 39 6.80 17.45 -3.29
C GLY A 39 5.42 18.02 -2.98
N VAL A 40 4.61 18.33 -3.99
CA VAL A 40 3.22 18.79 -3.81
C VAL A 40 2.41 17.74 -3.04
N LYS A 41 2.56 16.43 -3.32
CA LYS A 41 1.88 15.38 -2.54
C LYS A 41 2.31 15.38 -1.08
N ILE A 42 3.61 15.47 -0.80
CA ILE A 42 4.13 15.53 0.56
C ILE A 42 3.54 16.73 1.31
N PHE A 43 3.55 17.92 0.70
CA PHE A 43 2.95 19.11 1.31
C PHE A 43 1.44 18.99 1.51
N ASN A 44 0.72 18.36 0.61
CA ASN A 44 -0.70 18.08 0.77
C ASN A 44 -0.96 17.17 1.97
N TRP A 45 -0.18 16.10 2.15
CA TRP A 45 -0.31 15.22 3.31
C TRP A 45 0.03 15.93 4.62
N LEU A 46 1.12 16.72 4.64
CA LEU A 46 1.48 17.54 5.80
C LEU A 46 0.40 18.59 6.08
N GLY A 47 -0.14 19.23 5.05
CA GLY A 47 -1.25 20.19 5.17
C GLY A 47 -2.52 19.56 5.72
N THR A 48 -2.81 18.30 5.35
CA THR A 48 -3.98 17.57 5.87
C THR A 48 -3.90 17.33 7.36
N ILE A 49 -2.71 17.07 7.91
CA ILE A 49 -2.51 16.80 9.35
C ILE A 49 -2.16 18.07 10.15
N TRP A 50 -1.86 19.18 9.49
CA TRP A 50 -1.44 20.43 10.13
C TRP A 50 -2.58 21.03 10.97
N GLY A 51 -2.28 21.30 12.24
CA GLY A 51 -3.26 21.86 13.18
C GLY A 51 -4.36 20.91 13.65
N GLY A 52 -4.36 19.64 13.18
CA GLY A 52 -5.32 18.63 13.59
C GLY A 52 -4.98 17.94 14.92
N LYS A 53 -5.95 17.25 15.50
CA LYS A 53 -5.76 16.37 16.66
C LYS A 53 -5.39 14.97 16.19
N LEU A 54 -4.08 14.65 16.16
CA LEU A 54 -3.61 13.35 15.74
C LEU A 54 -3.79 12.30 16.84
N LYS A 55 -4.45 11.20 16.51
CA LYS A 55 -4.45 10.00 17.36
C LYS A 55 -3.33 9.08 16.86
N LEU A 56 -2.25 8.96 17.65
CA LEU A 56 -1.07 8.14 17.31
C LEU A 56 -1.36 6.64 17.54
N ASN A 57 -2.37 6.14 16.86
CA ASN A 57 -2.66 4.71 16.74
C ASN A 57 -1.77 4.08 15.65
N THR A 58 -1.78 2.76 15.56
CA THR A 58 -0.91 2.00 14.64
C THR A 58 -1.02 2.47 13.18
N PRO A 59 -2.21 2.64 12.57
CA PRO A 59 -2.32 3.14 11.20
C PRO A 59 -1.68 4.52 11.01
N MET A 60 -1.90 5.45 11.96
CA MET A 60 -1.33 6.79 11.89
C MET A 60 0.19 6.76 12.01
N LEU A 61 0.75 5.92 12.89
CA LEU A 61 2.20 5.77 13.00
C LEU A 61 2.81 5.27 11.69
N PHE A 62 2.20 4.26 11.04
CA PHE A 62 2.65 3.79 9.73
C PHE A 62 2.50 4.83 8.64
N SER A 63 1.44 5.65 8.65
CA SER A 63 1.27 6.77 7.71
C SER A 63 2.35 7.84 7.87
N LEU A 64 2.68 8.20 9.11
CA LEU A 64 3.77 9.15 9.39
C LEU A 64 5.14 8.56 9.04
N GLY A 65 5.35 7.28 9.34
CA GLY A 65 6.54 6.54 8.92
C GLY A 65 6.69 6.51 7.40
N PHE A 66 5.61 6.25 6.67
CA PHE A 66 5.59 6.32 5.21
C PHE A 66 6.06 7.69 4.70
N ILE A 67 5.48 8.79 5.19
CA ILE A 67 5.87 10.15 4.76
C ILE A 67 7.35 10.39 5.03
N GLY A 68 7.83 10.08 6.24
CA GLY A 68 9.22 10.29 6.63
C GLY A 68 10.21 9.49 5.79
N MET A 69 9.97 8.19 5.63
CA MET A 69 10.87 7.32 4.87
C MET A 69 10.85 7.64 3.38
N PHE A 70 9.68 7.94 2.82
CA PHE A 70 9.56 8.32 1.43
C PHE A 70 10.29 9.64 1.11
N VAL A 71 10.26 10.63 2.03
CA VAL A 71 11.03 11.89 1.85
C VAL A 71 12.52 11.60 1.77
N ILE A 72 13.07 10.74 2.63
CA ILE A 72 14.48 10.34 2.56
C ILE A 72 14.80 9.68 1.21
N GLY A 73 13.95 8.74 0.78
CA GLY A 73 14.07 8.10 -0.53
C GLY A 73 13.94 9.07 -1.70
N GLY A 74 13.06 10.07 -1.60
CA GLY A 74 12.90 11.11 -2.60
C GLY A 74 14.13 12.00 -2.74
N LEU A 75 14.77 12.37 -1.62
CA LEU A 75 16.02 13.14 -1.63
C LEU A 75 17.16 12.37 -2.29
N SER A 76 17.33 11.08 -1.99
CA SER A 76 18.31 10.25 -2.69
C SER A 76 17.97 10.05 -4.17
N GLY A 77 16.67 10.05 -4.53
CA GLY A 77 16.21 10.04 -5.92
C GLY A 77 16.63 11.30 -6.70
N VAL A 78 16.57 12.46 -6.06
CA VAL A 78 17.08 13.71 -6.69
C VAL A 78 18.57 13.62 -6.95
N THR A 79 19.36 13.00 -6.07
CA THR A 79 20.80 12.79 -6.34
C THR A 79 21.04 11.90 -7.55
N HIS A 80 20.22 10.85 -7.75
CA HIS A 80 20.28 9.99 -8.93
C HIS A 80 19.84 10.67 -10.24
N SER A 81 19.05 11.74 -10.18
CA SER A 81 18.70 12.50 -11.38
C SER A 81 19.86 13.30 -11.93
N VAL A 82 20.90 13.55 -11.11
CA VAL A 82 22.12 14.25 -11.47
C VAL A 82 23.10 13.26 -12.11
N VAL A 83 23.26 13.32 -13.44
CA VAL A 83 24.02 12.32 -14.21
C VAL A 83 25.43 12.02 -13.64
N PRO A 84 26.30 13.01 -13.32
CA PRO A 84 27.60 12.71 -12.73
C PRO A 84 27.54 12.00 -11.37
N ALA A 85 26.51 12.27 -10.56
CA ALA A 85 26.31 11.58 -9.28
C ALA A 85 25.85 10.15 -9.53
N ASP A 86 24.85 9.93 -10.40
CA ASP A 86 24.34 8.62 -10.71
C ASP A 86 25.40 7.72 -11.34
N THR A 87 26.28 8.24 -12.22
CA THR A 87 27.36 7.49 -12.84
C THR A 87 28.28 6.81 -11.81
N GLN A 88 28.44 7.41 -10.62
CA GLN A 88 29.24 6.84 -9.53
C GLN A 88 28.41 5.99 -8.57
N GLN A 89 27.12 6.29 -8.42
CA GLN A 89 26.21 5.61 -7.45
C GLN A 89 25.51 4.42 -8.08
N THR A 90 25.33 4.42 -9.40
CA THR A 90 24.68 3.33 -10.12
C THR A 90 25.35 1.98 -9.83
N ASP A 91 24.55 0.92 -9.71
CA ASP A 91 25.01 -0.43 -9.37
C ASP A 91 25.73 -0.57 -8.03
N THR A 92 25.67 0.41 -7.15
CA THR A 92 26.17 0.34 -5.77
C THR A 92 25.04 0.10 -4.76
N TYR A 93 25.40 -0.13 -3.49
CA TYR A 93 24.43 -0.20 -2.37
C TYR A 93 23.69 1.13 -2.14
N TYR A 94 24.16 2.26 -2.66
CA TYR A 94 23.42 3.52 -2.59
C TYR A 94 22.08 3.44 -3.36
N VAL A 95 22.08 2.85 -4.55
CA VAL A 95 20.84 2.61 -5.30
C VAL A 95 19.91 1.67 -4.54
N VAL A 96 20.48 0.63 -3.89
CA VAL A 96 19.71 -0.32 -3.08
C VAL A 96 19.03 0.41 -1.92
N ALA A 97 19.75 1.26 -1.22
CA ALA A 97 19.19 2.10 -0.17
C ALA A 97 18.06 2.98 -0.71
N HIS A 98 18.31 3.71 -1.79
CA HIS A 98 17.35 4.61 -2.41
C HIS A 98 16.02 3.91 -2.71
N PHE A 99 16.02 2.85 -3.51
CA PHE A 99 14.77 2.24 -3.91
C PHE A 99 14.05 1.53 -2.77
N HIS A 100 14.75 1.07 -1.71
CA HIS A 100 14.08 0.55 -0.54
C HIS A 100 13.40 1.65 0.28
N TYR A 101 14.00 2.83 0.42
CA TYR A 101 13.33 3.97 1.04
C TYR A 101 12.09 4.41 0.23
N VAL A 102 12.13 4.33 -1.11
CA VAL A 102 10.98 4.66 -1.95
C VAL A 102 9.93 3.56 -1.93
N LEU A 103 10.31 2.30 -2.17
CA LEU A 103 9.36 1.19 -2.33
C LEU A 103 8.93 0.60 -0.99
N PHE A 104 9.88 0.21 -0.15
CA PHE A 104 9.57 -0.37 1.15
C PHE A 104 9.06 0.72 2.11
N GLY A 105 9.82 1.80 2.29
CA GLY A 105 9.43 2.94 3.11
C GLY A 105 8.18 3.63 2.60
N GLY A 106 8.03 3.76 1.29
CA GLY A 106 6.84 4.31 0.64
C GLY A 106 5.68 3.30 0.60
N ALA A 107 5.75 2.25 -0.21
CA ALA A 107 4.60 1.38 -0.45
C ALA A 107 4.28 0.48 0.75
N LEU A 108 5.26 -0.22 1.35
CA LEU A 108 4.97 -1.21 2.39
C LEU A 108 4.48 -0.57 3.69
N PHE A 109 5.05 0.57 4.12
CA PHE A 109 4.51 1.31 5.26
C PHE A 109 3.08 1.77 5.00
N GLY A 110 2.77 2.24 3.79
CA GLY A 110 1.40 2.58 3.38
C GLY A 110 0.46 1.37 3.41
N ILE A 111 0.91 0.21 2.93
CA ILE A 111 0.15 -1.04 2.98
C ILE A 111 -0.15 -1.46 4.43
N PHE A 112 0.83 -1.43 5.33
CA PHE A 112 0.58 -1.74 6.75
C PHE A 112 -0.36 -0.74 7.40
N SER A 113 -0.26 0.56 7.06
CA SER A 113 -1.24 1.54 7.51
C SER A 113 -2.66 1.14 7.10
N GLY A 114 -2.87 0.79 5.83
CA GLY A 114 -4.16 0.34 5.30
C GLY A 114 -4.65 -0.96 5.94
N LEU A 115 -3.78 -1.96 6.08
CA LEU A 115 -4.12 -3.24 6.70
C LEU A 115 -4.64 -3.07 8.13
N TYR A 116 -4.01 -2.21 8.94
CA TYR A 116 -4.50 -1.90 10.29
C TYR A 116 -5.75 -1.02 10.28
N TYR A 117 -5.83 -0.04 9.38
CA TYR A 117 -6.97 0.86 9.29
C TYR A 117 -8.26 0.15 8.89
N TRP A 118 -8.20 -0.74 7.90
CA TRP A 118 -9.35 -1.52 7.44
C TRP A 118 -9.50 -2.90 8.09
N PHE A 119 -8.65 -3.25 9.06
CA PHE A 119 -8.79 -4.51 9.80
C PHE A 119 -10.21 -4.72 10.35
N PRO A 120 -10.88 -3.70 10.96
CA PRO A 120 -12.25 -3.82 11.43
C PRO A 120 -13.24 -4.16 10.31
N LYS A 121 -13.08 -3.57 9.14
CA LYS A 121 -13.95 -3.83 7.97
C LYS A 121 -13.81 -5.25 7.42
N VAL A 122 -12.60 -5.82 7.50
CA VAL A 122 -12.33 -7.15 6.98
C VAL A 122 -12.78 -8.24 7.97
N TRP A 123 -12.57 -8.03 9.27
CA TRP A 123 -12.74 -9.08 10.27
C TRP A 123 -13.84 -8.81 11.30
N GLY A 124 -14.47 -7.65 11.30
CA GLY A 124 -15.46 -7.24 12.31
C GLY A 124 -14.89 -7.14 13.73
N LYS A 125 -13.57 -7.07 13.86
CA LYS A 125 -12.86 -7.07 15.15
C LYS A 125 -11.78 -6.01 15.18
N MET A 126 -11.37 -5.61 16.39
CA MET A 126 -10.23 -4.73 16.59
C MET A 126 -8.95 -5.56 16.73
N TYR A 127 -7.84 -5.06 16.18
CA TYR A 127 -6.52 -5.63 16.41
C TYR A 127 -5.95 -5.16 17.76
N ASN A 128 -4.90 -5.87 18.25
CA ASN A 128 -4.21 -5.45 19.47
C ASN A 128 -3.28 -4.25 19.17
N GLU A 129 -3.64 -3.09 19.69
CA GLU A 129 -2.92 -1.82 19.46
C GLU A 129 -1.48 -1.85 19.97
N THR A 130 -1.22 -2.51 21.11
CA THR A 130 0.15 -2.61 21.68
C THR A 130 1.04 -3.41 20.75
N LEU A 131 0.59 -4.57 20.26
CA LEU A 131 1.35 -5.37 19.30
C LEU A 131 1.52 -4.62 17.97
N GLY A 132 0.51 -3.86 17.54
CA GLY A 132 0.60 -3.01 16.37
C GLY A 132 1.71 -1.95 16.49
N LYS A 133 1.80 -1.28 17.63
CA LYS A 133 2.86 -0.30 17.91
C LYS A 133 4.24 -0.95 18.02
N ILE A 134 4.34 -2.13 18.64
CA ILE A 134 5.60 -2.89 18.68
C ILE A 134 6.03 -3.25 17.26
N HIS A 135 5.12 -3.73 16.40
CA HIS A 135 5.39 -3.98 14.99
C HIS A 135 5.93 -2.73 14.29
N PHE A 136 5.26 -1.58 14.45
CA PHE A 136 5.70 -0.33 13.83
C PHE A 136 7.12 0.07 14.25
N TRP A 137 7.43 0.07 15.55
CA TRP A 137 8.74 0.51 16.02
C TRP A 137 9.85 -0.46 15.62
N LEU A 138 9.62 -1.77 15.69
CA LEU A 138 10.57 -2.75 15.19
C LEU A 138 10.79 -2.59 13.68
N MET A 139 9.73 -2.38 12.91
CA MET A 139 9.82 -2.15 11.47
C MET A 139 10.61 -0.88 11.16
N LEU A 140 10.30 0.24 11.80
CA LEU A 140 10.96 1.52 11.57
C LEU A 140 12.46 1.47 11.94
N ILE A 141 12.78 0.89 13.09
CA ILE A 141 14.18 0.77 13.55
C ILE A 141 14.94 -0.20 12.65
N GLY A 142 14.40 -1.39 12.42
CA GLY A 142 15.02 -2.40 11.57
C GLY A 142 15.24 -1.91 10.15
N PHE A 143 14.25 -1.20 9.58
CA PHE A 143 14.33 -0.59 8.26
C PHE A 143 15.50 0.41 8.16
N ASN A 144 15.60 1.35 9.11
CA ASN A 144 16.64 2.35 9.07
C ASN A 144 18.03 1.76 9.37
N LEU A 145 18.15 0.73 10.23
CA LEU A 145 19.40 0.01 10.44
C LEU A 145 19.81 -0.81 9.22
N THR A 146 18.86 -1.29 8.42
CA THR A 146 19.16 -2.03 7.20
C THR A 146 19.55 -1.10 6.07
N PHE A 147 18.67 -0.17 5.72
CA PHE A 147 18.81 0.60 4.47
C PHE A 147 19.53 1.93 4.67
N GLY A 148 19.56 2.51 5.85
CA GLY A 148 20.31 3.72 6.15
C GLY A 148 21.81 3.58 5.86
N PRO A 149 22.48 2.61 6.49
CA PRO A 149 23.91 2.37 6.26
C PRO A 149 24.27 1.98 4.83
N MET A 150 23.33 1.44 4.06
CA MET A 150 23.57 1.10 2.64
C MET A 150 23.88 2.33 1.78
N HIS A 151 23.40 3.54 2.13
CA HIS A 151 23.84 4.76 1.47
C HIS A 151 25.35 4.96 1.64
N TRP A 152 25.83 4.78 2.87
CA TRP A 152 27.25 4.89 3.17
C TRP A 152 28.09 3.81 2.50
N LEU A 153 27.64 2.56 2.56
CA LEU A 153 28.31 1.43 1.89
C LEU A 153 28.44 1.68 0.38
N GLY A 154 27.39 2.23 -0.26
CA GLY A 154 27.42 2.58 -1.67
C GLY A 154 28.39 3.70 -1.99
N LEU A 155 28.50 4.73 -1.13
CA LEU A 155 29.50 5.79 -1.26
C LEU A 155 30.93 5.30 -1.04
N GLN A 156 31.13 4.22 -0.28
CA GLN A 156 32.41 3.53 -0.13
C GLN A 156 32.72 2.60 -1.33
N GLY A 157 31.85 2.55 -2.33
CA GLY A 157 32.05 1.77 -3.54
C GLY A 157 31.59 0.32 -3.46
N GLN A 158 30.84 -0.08 -2.43
CA GLN A 158 30.29 -1.43 -2.38
C GLN A 158 29.26 -1.63 -3.51
N VAL A 159 29.58 -2.52 -4.43
CA VAL A 159 28.73 -2.87 -5.56
C VAL A 159 27.55 -3.72 -5.07
N ARG A 160 26.35 -3.50 -5.60
CA ARG A 160 25.19 -4.36 -5.33
C ARG A 160 25.41 -5.77 -5.93
N ARG A 161 24.72 -6.77 -5.40
CA ARG A 161 24.78 -8.17 -5.86
C ARG A 161 26.16 -8.84 -5.69
N THR A 162 26.99 -8.32 -4.78
CA THR A 162 28.27 -8.96 -4.44
C THR A 162 28.00 -10.18 -3.56
N TRP A 163 28.74 -11.26 -3.87
CA TRP A 163 28.76 -12.46 -3.02
C TRP A 163 29.70 -12.31 -1.83
N VAL A 164 30.85 -11.67 -2.06
CA VAL A 164 31.90 -11.47 -1.07
C VAL A 164 32.60 -10.13 -1.33
N TYR A 165 33.10 -9.53 -0.29
CA TYR A 165 33.96 -8.34 -0.36
C TYR A 165 35.27 -8.59 0.40
N ALA A 166 36.37 -7.96 -0.05
CA ALA A 166 37.67 -8.13 0.56
C ALA A 166 37.75 -7.49 1.95
N GLU A 167 38.50 -8.09 2.88
CA GLU A 167 38.62 -7.60 4.25
C GLU A 167 39.21 -6.19 4.32
N GLU A 168 40.12 -5.86 3.40
CA GLU A 168 40.80 -4.56 3.31
C GLU A 168 39.85 -3.40 3.00
N THR A 169 38.63 -3.68 2.54
CA THR A 169 37.62 -2.65 2.22
C THR A 169 36.98 -2.00 3.43
N ASN A 170 37.17 -2.56 4.64
CA ASN A 170 36.56 -2.11 5.90
C ASN A 170 35.01 -2.02 5.86
N LEU A 171 34.36 -2.80 5.01
CA LEU A 171 32.89 -2.80 4.84
C LEU A 171 32.16 -3.69 5.86
N ALA A 172 32.90 -4.58 6.56
CA ALA A 172 32.35 -5.64 7.41
C ALA A 172 31.44 -5.09 8.50
N PHE A 173 31.86 -4.05 9.23
CA PHE A 173 31.08 -3.47 10.32
C PHE A 173 29.68 -3.03 9.85
N TRP A 174 29.62 -2.25 8.78
CA TRP A 174 28.33 -1.76 8.28
C TRP A 174 27.46 -2.87 7.68
N ASN A 175 28.04 -3.88 7.05
CA ASN A 175 27.29 -5.04 6.58
C ASN A 175 26.70 -5.86 7.74
N VAL A 176 27.41 -5.95 8.89
CA VAL A 176 26.83 -6.56 10.11
C VAL A 176 25.66 -5.73 10.63
N VAL A 177 25.77 -4.41 10.69
CA VAL A 177 24.66 -3.52 11.10
C VAL A 177 23.45 -3.72 10.19
N VAL A 178 23.64 -3.74 8.86
CA VAL A 178 22.59 -4.03 7.85
C VAL A 178 21.92 -5.37 8.13
N THR A 179 22.71 -6.41 8.40
CA THR A 179 22.20 -7.77 8.69
C THR A 179 21.38 -7.80 9.99
N VAL A 180 21.84 -7.17 11.05
CA VAL A 180 21.08 -7.04 12.30
C VAL A 180 19.75 -6.32 12.05
N GLY A 181 19.77 -5.23 11.28
CA GLY A 181 18.55 -4.52 10.89
C GLY A 181 17.56 -5.44 10.16
N ALA A 182 18.04 -6.27 9.22
CA ALA A 182 17.21 -7.23 8.50
C ALA A 182 16.54 -8.26 9.41
N PHE A 183 17.25 -8.77 10.43
CA PHE A 183 16.65 -9.65 11.43
C PHE A 183 15.60 -8.94 12.31
N ILE A 184 15.79 -7.65 12.60
CA ILE A 184 14.77 -6.86 13.32
C ILE A 184 13.53 -6.67 12.44
N ILE A 185 13.67 -6.44 11.13
CA ILE A 185 12.54 -6.43 10.18
C ILE A 185 11.81 -7.79 10.22
N ALA A 186 12.55 -8.90 10.13
CA ALA A 186 11.95 -10.23 10.18
C ALA A 186 11.16 -10.43 11.49
N LEU A 187 11.70 -10.02 12.62
CA LEU A 187 11.00 -10.06 13.91
C LEU A 187 9.74 -9.20 13.89
N SER A 188 9.77 -8.01 13.27
CA SER A 188 8.59 -7.15 13.17
C SER A 188 7.45 -7.81 12.39
N ILE A 189 7.78 -8.52 11.31
CA ILE A 189 6.79 -9.29 10.53
C ILE A 189 6.19 -10.43 11.36
N ILE A 190 6.99 -11.11 12.16
CA ILE A 190 6.47 -12.16 13.07
C ILE A 190 5.47 -11.54 14.07
N VAL A 191 5.79 -10.39 14.66
CA VAL A 191 4.87 -9.67 15.56
C VAL A 191 3.58 -9.28 14.84
N PHE A 192 3.67 -8.80 13.60
CA PHE A 192 2.50 -8.51 12.77
C PHE A 192 1.63 -9.75 12.56
N MET A 193 2.22 -10.89 12.16
CA MET A 193 1.50 -12.12 11.93
C MET A 193 0.80 -12.64 13.21
N ILE A 194 1.49 -12.58 14.34
CA ILE A 194 0.90 -12.94 15.64
C ILE A 194 -0.28 -12.03 15.94
N ASN A 195 -0.12 -10.70 15.80
CA ASN A 195 -1.19 -9.75 16.05
C ASN A 195 -2.39 -10.01 15.12
N TRP A 196 -2.14 -10.22 13.82
CA TRP A 196 -3.17 -10.46 12.82
C TRP A 196 -3.99 -11.71 13.14
N ILE A 197 -3.32 -12.85 13.36
CA ILE A 197 -3.97 -14.16 13.63
C ILE A 197 -4.71 -14.14 14.97
N PHE A 198 -4.07 -13.61 16.02
CA PHE A 198 -4.67 -13.53 17.34
C PHE A 198 -5.89 -12.62 17.36
N SER A 199 -5.78 -11.43 16.78
CA SER A 199 -6.87 -10.45 16.79
C SER A 199 -8.04 -10.85 15.91
N LYS A 200 -7.79 -11.54 14.78
CA LYS A 200 -8.86 -12.15 13.97
C LYS A 200 -9.71 -13.13 14.78
N ARG A 201 -9.08 -13.92 15.69
CA ARG A 201 -9.77 -14.94 16.49
C ARG A 201 -10.37 -14.36 17.78
N ASN A 202 -9.59 -13.58 18.51
CA ASN A 202 -9.88 -13.19 19.90
C ASN A 202 -10.04 -11.68 20.10
N GLY A 203 -9.95 -10.88 19.03
CA GLY A 203 -10.13 -9.42 19.12
C GLY A 203 -11.54 -9.04 19.60
N GLU A 204 -11.66 -7.90 20.24
CA GLU A 204 -12.95 -7.32 20.60
C GLU A 204 -13.77 -7.04 19.33
N LYS A 205 -15.11 -7.11 19.43
CA LYS A 205 -16.01 -6.71 18.33
C LYS A 205 -15.70 -5.25 17.97
N ALA A 206 -15.49 -4.99 16.69
CA ALA A 206 -15.26 -3.62 16.22
C ALA A 206 -16.53 -2.79 16.42
N PRO A 207 -16.42 -1.55 16.93
CA PRO A 207 -17.54 -0.61 16.87
C PRO A 207 -17.85 -0.29 15.41
N PHE A 208 -19.03 0.23 15.14
CA PHE A 208 -19.46 0.59 13.79
C PHE A 208 -18.49 1.57 13.10
N ASP A 209 -18.11 2.64 13.80
CA ASP A 209 -17.12 3.63 13.35
C ASP A 209 -15.98 3.76 14.38
N PRO A 210 -14.97 2.85 14.36
CA PRO A 210 -13.90 2.82 15.36
C PRO A 210 -12.96 4.01 15.30
N TRP A 211 -12.94 4.73 14.18
CA TRP A 211 -12.00 5.81 13.93
C TRP A 211 -12.63 7.21 14.06
N ASP A 212 -13.94 7.29 14.23
CA ASP A 212 -14.68 8.53 14.07
C ASP A 212 -14.36 9.17 12.70
N ALA A 213 -14.53 8.35 11.67
CA ALA A 213 -14.04 8.61 10.32
C ALA A 213 -14.89 9.64 9.57
N ARG A 214 -14.35 10.14 8.45
CA ARG A 214 -15.01 11.13 7.58
C ARG A 214 -15.54 10.52 6.29
N THR A 215 -15.05 9.34 5.91
CA THR A 215 -15.26 8.72 4.61
C THR A 215 -16.39 7.69 4.64
N ILE A 216 -17.07 7.53 3.49
CA ILE A 216 -18.33 6.81 3.40
C ILE A 216 -18.23 5.29 3.62
N GLU A 217 -17.05 4.69 3.49
CA GLU A 217 -16.88 3.27 3.82
C GLU A 217 -17.14 2.96 5.29
N TRP A 218 -17.19 3.99 6.15
CA TRP A 218 -17.52 3.86 7.57
C TRP A 218 -19.00 4.09 7.87
N THR A 219 -19.84 4.23 6.83
CA THR A 219 -21.31 4.24 6.95
C THR A 219 -21.93 2.86 6.74
N ILE A 220 -21.14 1.81 6.63
CA ILE A 220 -21.59 0.42 6.48
C ILE A 220 -21.07 -0.44 7.62
N PRO A 221 -21.69 -1.61 7.92
CA PRO A 221 -21.31 -2.49 9.03
C PRO A 221 -19.88 -3.03 8.92
N SER A 222 -19.37 -3.53 10.05
CA SER A 222 -18.08 -4.23 10.15
C SER A 222 -18.30 -5.62 10.78
N PRO A 223 -17.98 -6.74 10.09
CA PRO A 223 -17.37 -6.81 8.75
C PRO A 223 -18.28 -6.25 7.66
N THR A 224 -17.68 -5.84 6.53
CA THR A 224 -18.43 -5.32 5.40
C THR A 224 -19.29 -6.42 4.78
N PRO A 225 -20.62 -6.22 4.61
CA PRO A 225 -21.47 -7.18 3.93
C PRO A 225 -21.12 -7.29 2.43
N VAL A 226 -21.51 -8.40 1.81
CA VAL A 226 -21.16 -8.68 0.40
C VAL A 226 -21.72 -7.66 -0.59
N TRP A 227 -22.83 -7.01 -0.26
CA TRP A 227 -23.44 -5.94 -1.05
C TRP A 227 -22.85 -4.56 -0.82
N ASN A 228 -21.94 -4.38 0.15
CA ASN A 228 -21.39 -3.11 0.62
C ASN A 228 -22.45 -2.15 1.18
N PHE A 229 -23.15 -1.42 0.33
CA PHE A 229 -24.23 -0.51 0.70
C PHE A 229 -25.59 -1.16 0.48
N SER A 230 -26.48 -1.13 1.48
CA SER A 230 -27.86 -1.60 1.37
C SER A 230 -28.67 -0.81 0.35
N LYS A 231 -28.31 0.47 0.18
CA LYS A 231 -28.84 1.39 -0.86
C LYS A 231 -27.72 2.23 -1.38
N ALA A 232 -27.84 2.70 -2.64
CA ALA A 232 -26.88 3.62 -3.23
C ALA A 232 -26.77 4.90 -2.38
N PRO A 233 -25.58 5.25 -1.83
CA PRO A 233 -25.42 6.41 -0.98
C PRO A 233 -25.59 7.70 -1.79
N VAL A 234 -26.38 8.66 -1.27
CA VAL A 234 -26.53 9.99 -1.85
C VAL A 234 -25.57 10.93 -1.14
N VAL A 235 -24.46 11.24 -1.81
CA VAL A 235 -23.40 12.13 -1.27
C VAL A 235 -23.74 13.58 -1.61
N LYS A 236 -23.91 14.42 -0.60
CA LYS A 236 -24.29 15.85 -0.73
C LYS A 236 -23.09 16.78 -0.63
N SER A 237 -22.00 16.35 0.00
CA SER A 237 -20.78 17.15 0.21
C SER A 237 -19.53 16.28 0.24
N LEU A 238 -18.32 16.88 0.20
CA LEU A 238 -17.05 16.14 0.29
C LEU A 238 -16.87 15.41 1.62
N ASP A 239 -17.45 15.93 2.70
CA ASP A 239 -17.37 15.40 4.07
C ASP A 239 -18.76 15.06 4.63
N ASP A 240 -19.62 14.47 3.81
CA ASP A 240 -21.04 14.27 4.14
C ASP A 240 -21.24 13.50 5.45
N PHE A 241 -20.53 12.39 5.64
CA PHE A 241 -20.58 11.59 6.87
C PHE A 241 -20.09 12.36 8.11
N TRP A 242 -19.09 13.23 7.93
CA TRP A 242 -18.65 14.12 9.02
C TRP A 242 -19.73 15.11 9.39
N HIS A 243 -20.31 15.81 8.42
CA HIS A 243 -21.37 16.78 8.65
C HIS A 243 -22.66 16.16 9.22
N ALA A 244 -22.89 14.87 8.98
CA ALA A 244 -24.00 14.16 9.62
C ALA A 244 -23.75 13.95 11.13
N LYS A 245 -22.50 13.72 11.54
CA LYS A 245 -22.11 13.51 12.95
C LYS A 245 -21.79 14.80 13.72
N TYR A 246 -21.31 15.83 13.03
CA TYR A 246 -20.79 17.07 13.63
C TYR A 246 -21.48 18.31 13.06
N GLY A 247 -21.69 19.29 13.93
CA GLY A 247 -22.06 20.66 13.59
C GLY A 247 -20.95 21.64 13.99
N GLU A 248 -21.21 22.91 13.81
CA GLU A 248 -20.36 24.00 14.30
C GLU A 248 -21.07 24.75 15.43
N ASP A 249 -20.32 25.12 16.47
CA ASP A 249 -20.78 26.04 17.51
C ASP A 249 -20.64 27.51 17.06
N ASP A 250 -21.08 28.44 17.94
CA ASP A 250 -21.00 29.87 17.66
C ASP A 250 -19.57 30.41 17.49
N GLU A 251 -18.56 29.65 17.95
CA GLU A 251 -17.15 29.95 17.79
C GLU A 251 -16.50 29.23 16.57
N GLY A 252 -17.31 28.54 15.75
CA GLY A 252 -16.84 27.81 14.57
C GLY A 252 -16.06 26.52 14.87
N ARG A 253 -16.22 25.96 16.08
CA ARG A 253 -15.60 24.69 16.47
C ARG A 253 -16.53 23.53 16.16
N SER A 254 -15.96 22.44 15.66
CA SER A 254 -16.74 21.21 15.40
C SER A 254 -17.23 20.59 16.73
N VAL A 255 -18.54 20.45 16.87
CA VAL A 255 -19.21 19.85 18.02
C VAL A 255 -20.03 18.65 17.55
N ARG A 256 -19.88 17.51 18.26
CA ARG A 256 -20.63 16.29 17.95
C ARG A 256 -22.13 16.55 18.19
N ARG A 257 -22.96 16.17 17.23
CA ARG A 257 -24.42 16.27 17.33
C ARG A 257 -24.96 15.25 18.32
N ASP A 258 -25.98 15.61 19.07
CA ASP A 258 -26.68 14.69 20.00
C ASP A 258 -27.29 13.48 19.25
N SER A 259 -27.68 13.66 18.01
CA SER A 259 -28.23 12.61 17.13
C SER A 259 -27.15 11.69 16.48
N ALA A 260 -25.85 11.96 16.69
CA ALA A 260 -24.80 11.21 16.00
C ALA A 260 -24.81 9.71 16.36
N ASP A 261 -25.03 9.36 17.62
CA ASP A 261 -25.04 7.96 18.04
C ASP A 261 -26.28 7.21 17.53
N GLN A 262 -27.43 7.90 17.49
CA GLN A 262 -28.64 7.35 16.86
C GLN A 262 -28.43 7.13 15.35
N LEU A 263 -27.83 8.09 14.66
CA LEU A 263 -27.49 7.96 13.24
C LEU A 263 -26.60 6.74 12.98
N LEU A 264 -25.56 6.52 13.80
CA LEU A 264 -24.66 5.37 13.62
C LEU A 264 -25.39 4.04 13.84
N GLN A 265 -26.33 3.99 14.79
CA GLN A 265 -27.15 2.82 15.03
C GLN A 265 -28.12 2.54 13.86
N GLU A 266 -28.78 3.58 13.35
CA GLU A 266 -29.67 3.47 12.18
C GLU A 266 -28.91 2.97 10.94
N LEU A 267 -27.68 3.48 10.69
CA LEU A 267 -26.82 3.04 9.58
C LEU A 267 -26.36 1.59 9.76
N GLU A 268 -26.06 1.15 10.99
CA GLU A 268 -25.66 -0.24 11.25
C GLU A 268 -26.84 -1.20 10.96
N GLU A 269 -28.03 -0.86 11.43
CA GLU A 269 -29.25 -1.66 11.21
C GLU A 269 -29.64 -1.69 9.72
N GLU A 270 -29.63 -0.53 9.04
CA GLU A 270 -29.94 -0.44 7.62
C GLU A 270 -28.92 -1.20 6.76
N GLY A 271 -27.63 -1.11 7.10
CA GLY A 271 -26.56 -1.75 6.34
C GLY A 271 -26.58 -3.28 6.40
N LEU A 272 -27.22 -3.88 7.42
CA LEU A 272 -27.40 -5.33 7.53
C LEU A 272 -28.57 -5.87 6.70
N ASN A 273 -29.45 -5.00 6.19
CA ASN A 273 -30.62 -5.35 5.42
C ASN A 273 -30.51 -4.81 4.00
N PRO A 274 -30.15 -5.64 3.00
CA PRO A 274 -30.03 -5.20 1.61
C PRO A 274 -31.41 -4.79 1.08
N SER A 275 -31.45 -3.80 0.19
CA SER A 275 -32.69 -3.50 -0.56
C SER A 275 -33.00 -4.61 -1.53
N GLU A 276 -34.27 -4.80 -1.85
CA GLU A 276 -34.76 -5.82 -2.81
C GLU A 276 -34.18 -5.65 -4.22
N ASP A 277 -33.64 -4.46 -4.53
CA ASP A 277 -33.05 -4.14 -5.85
C ASP A 277 -31.59 -4.57 -6.01
N ILE A 278 -30.97 -5.18 -4.98
CA ILE A 278 -29.56 -5.59 -5.04
C ILE A 278 -29.45 -7.02 -5.58
N GLU A 279 -29.03 -7.10 -6.82
CA GLU A 279 -28.65 -8.37 -7.43
C GLU A 279 -27.15 -8.64 -7.20
N LEU A 280 -26.83 -9.78 -6.59
CA LEU A 280 -25.46 -10.22 -6.38
C LEU A 280 -25.04 -11.17 -7.50
N PRO A 281 -23.83 -10.99 -8.08
CA PRO A 281 -23.33 -11.93 -9.07
C PRO A 281 -23.04 -13.29 -8.42
N ASN A 282 -23.27 -14.37 -9.17
CA ASN A 282 -22.92 -15.72 -8.72
C ASN A 282 -21.42 -15.86 -8.42
N PRO A 283 -21.04 -16.66 -7.39
CA PRO A 283 -19.64 -17.01 -7.18
C PRO A 283 -19.09 -17.74 -8.41
N SER A 284 -17.97 -17.29 -8.94
CA SER A 284 -17.37 -17.85 -10.15
C SER A 284 -15.93 -18.28 -9.93
N TYR A 285 -15.56 -19.46 -10.46
CA TYR A 285 -14.18 -19.93 -10.54
C TYR A 285 -13.50 -19.60 -11.87
N TYR A 286 -14.24 -19.12 -12.86
CA TYR A 286 -13.68 -18.81 -14.18
C TYR A 286 -12.60 -17.71 -14.16
N PRO A 287 -12.69 -16.64 -13.36
CA PRO A 287 -11.62 -15.64 -13.27
C PRO A 287 -10.27 -16.23 -12.86
N ILE A 288 -10.22 -17.17 -11.91
CA ILE A 288 -8.97 -17.79 -11.50
C ILE A 288 -8.44 -18.79 -12.55
N ILE A 289 -9.33 -19.47 -13.26
CA ILE A 289 -8.97 -20.34 -14.40
C ILE A 289 -8.33 -19.50 -15.49
N LEU A 290 -8.97 -18.37 -15.86
CA LEU A 290 -8.43 -17.42 -16.83
C LEU A 290 -7.06 -16.88 -16.39
N ALA A 291 -6.97 -16.38 -15.16
CA ALA A 291 -5.72 -15.83 -14.62
C ALA A 291 -4.59 -16.88 -14.61
N SER A 292 -4.89 -18.15 -14.34
CA SER A 292 -3.90 -19.24 -14.35
C SER A 292 -3.29 -19.50 -15.72
N GLY A 293 -3.97 -19.15 -16.81
CA GLY A 293 -3.43 -19.28 -18.16
C GLY A 293 -2.25 -18.36 -18.45
N LEU A 294 -2.18 -17.18 -17.81
CA LEU A 294 -1.13 -16.19 -18.05
C LEU A 294 0.28 -16.68 -17.68
N PRO A 295 0.53 -17.31 -16.51
CA PRO A 295 1.83 -17.90 -16.20
C PRO A 295 2.27 -18.95 -17.22
N PHE A 296 1.36 -19.83 -17.67
CA PHE A 296 1.69 -20.84 -18.66
C PHE A 296 2.12 -20.21 -19.99
N LEU A 297 1.45 -19.15 -20.44
CA LEU A 297 1.86 -18.39 -21.63
C LEU A 297 3.21 -17.69 -21.42
N GLY A 298 3.42 -17.08 -20.25
CA GLY A 298 4.69 -16.46 -19.89
C GLY A 298 5.86 -17.44 -19.96
N TYR A 299 5.71 -18.61 -19.34
CA TYR A 299 6.72 -19.67 -19.42
C TYR A 299 6.85 -20.27 -20.81
N ALA A 300 5.76 -20.36 -21.58
CA ALA A 300 5.82 -20.81 -22.98
C ALA A 300 6.74 -19.93 -23.82
N VAL A 301 6.67 -18.61 -23.64
CA VAL A 301 7.55 -17.66 -24.33
C VAL A 301 9.00 -17.82 -23.85
N ILE A 302 9.23 -17.90 -22.53
CA ILE A 302 10.60 -18.02 -21.96
C ILE A 302 11.30 -19.29 -22.42
N TYR A 303 10.58 -20.42 -22.43
CA TYR A 303 11.15 -21.74 -22.73
C TYR A 303 10.89 -22.21 -24.17
N TYR A 304 10.28 -21.37 -25.03
CA TYR A 304 9.90 -21.75 -26.41
C TYR A 304 9.07 -23.05 -26.44
N SER A 305 8.16 -23.23 -25.48
CA SER A 305 7.43 -24.49 -25.27
C SER A 305 6.01 -24.43 -25.84
N VAL A 306 5.79 -25.15 -26.95
CA VAL A 306 4.45 -25.26 -27.57
C VAL A 306 3.43 -25.91 -26.63
N PRO A 307 3.74 -26.98 -25.86
CA PRO A 307 2.79 -27.55 -24.89
C PRO A 307 2.31 -26.53 -23.86
N LEU A 308 3.20 -25.71 -23.29
CA LEU A 308 2.82 -24.68 -22.32
C LEU A 308 1.95 -23.59 -22.98
N ALA A 309 2.24 -23.23 -24.24
CA ALA A 309 1.41 -22.28 -24.98
C ALA A 309 -0.01 -22.81 -25.19
N ILE A 310 -0.15 -24.08 -25.56
CA ILE A 310 -1.48 -24.74 -25.72
C ILE A 310 -2.24 -24.72 -24.40
N VAL A 311 -1.62 -25.18 -23.31
CA VAL A 311 -2.26 -25.21 -21.98
C VAL A 311 -2.71 -23.81 -21.55
N GLY A 312 -1.81 -22.81 -21.65
CA GLY A 312 -2.14 -21.44 -21.28
C GLY A 312 -3.28 -20.85 -22.12
N THR A 313 -3.26 -21.10 -23.43
CA THR A 313 -4.35 -20.64 -24.33
C THR A 313 -5.68 -21.31 -24.00
N LEU A 314 -5.68 -22.62 -23.74
CA LEU A 314 -6.90 -23.35 -23.37
C LEU A 314 -7.47 -22.82 -22.04
N LEU A 315 -6.66 -22.57 -21.03
CA LEU A 315 -7.10 -21.99 -19.76
C LEU A 315 -7.68 -20.60 -19.93
N LEU A 316 -7.07 -19.75 -20.79
CA LEU A 316 -7.62 -18.42 -21.11
C LEU A 316 -8.97 -18.52 -21.81
N LEU A 317 -9.10 -19.42 -22.79
CA LEU A 317 -10.35 -19.60 -23.51
C LEU A 317 -11.44 -20.19 -22.61
N ILE A 318 -11.16 -21.24 -21.86
CA ILE A 318 -12.13 -21.84 -20.93
C ILE A 318 -12.56 -20.82 -19.88
N GLY A 319 -11.61 -20.13 -19.27
CA GLY A 319 -11.92 -19.12 -18.26
C GLY A 319 -12.68 -17.94 -18.83
N GLY A 320 -12.29 -17.42 -20.02
CA GLY A 320 -12.93 -16.27 -20.63
C GLY A 320 -14.35 -16.58 -21.16
N PHE A 321 -14.52 -17.69 -21.88
CA PHE A 321 -15.84 -18.11 -22.37
C PHE A 321 -16.74 -18.53 -21.22
N GLY A 322 -16.24 -19.35 -20.27
CA GLY A 322 -17.01 -19.78 -19.12
C GLY A 322 -17.55 -18.60 -18.32
N TRP A 323 -16.67 -17.60 -18.02
CA TRP A 323 -17.10 -16.41 -17.30
C TRP A 323 -18.10 -15.55 -18.07
N GLY A 324 -17.89 -15.39 -19.39
CA GLY A 324 -18.78 -14.59 -20.23
C GLY A 324 -20.14 -15.26 -20.54
N THR A 325 -20.30 -16.56 -20.29
CA THR A 325 -21.53 -17.32 -20.50
C THR A 325 -22.19 -17.80 -19.22
N GLU A 326 -21.65 -17.42 -18.05
CA GLU A 326 -22.20 -17.76 -16.75
C GLU A 326 -23.57 -17.08 -16.56
N PRO A 327 -24.61 -17.82 -16.18
CA PRO A 327 -25.94 -17.22 -15.97
C PRO A 327 -25.93 -16.28 -14.77
N LEU A 328 -26.65 -15.17 -14.84
CA LEU A 328 -26.74 -14.14 -13.80
C LEU A 328 -27.80 -14.43 -12.73
N GLU A 329 -28.71 -15.39 -12.95
CA GLU A 329 -29.99 -15.46 -12.23
C GLU A 329 -30.15 -16.59 -11.19
N GLU A 330 -29.22 -17.53 -11.00
CA GLU A 330 -29.49 -18.70 -10.15
C GLU A 330 -29.14 -18.56 -8.65
N ALA A 331 -28.49 -17.47 -8.22
CA ALA A 331 -27.94 -17.40 -6.85
C ALA A 331 -28.94 -16.98 -5.76
N ILE A 332 -30.07 -16.40 -6.07
CA ILE A 332 -31.01 -15.85 -5.07
C ILE A 332 -31.99 -16.93 -4.59
N GLU A 333 -32.44 -17.83 -5.48
CA GLU A 333 -33.43 -18.87 -5.12
C GLU A 333 -32.87 -19.93 -4.13
N GLU A 334 -31.56 -20.25 -4.15
CA GLU A 334 -30.97 -21.23 -3.23
C GLU A 334 -30.81 -20.71 -1.80
N LEU A 335 -30.63 -19.39 -1.61
CA LEU A 335 -30.49 -18.77 -0.27
C LEU A 335 -31.83 -18.58 0.44
N GLU A 336 -32.95 -18.60 -0.26
CA GLU A 336 -34.30 -18.56 0.34
C GLU A 336 -34.79 -19.95 0.83
N HIS A 337 -34.06 -21.03 0.52
CA HIS A 337 -34.45 -22.41 0.87
C HIS A 337 -33.54 -23.10 1.89
N GLU A 338 -32.49 -22.45 2.41
CA GLU A 338 -31.69 -22.86 3.55
C GLU A 338 -32.00 -22.05 4.82
#